data_900af1d05f18416d42af4d6ac120ad11
#
_entry.id   900af1d05f18416d42af4d6ac120ad11
#
_cell.length_a   1.000
_cell.length_b   1.000
_cell.length_c   1.000
_cell.angle_alpha   90.00
_cell.angle_beta   90.00
_cell.angle_gamma   90.00
#
_symmetry.space_group_name_H-M   'P 1'
#
loop_
_entity.id
_entity.type
_entity.pdbx_description
1 polymer ?
#
loop_
_entity_poly.entity_id
_entity_poly.type
_entity_poly.pdbx_seq_one_letter_code
_entity_poly.pdbx_strand_id
1 'polypeptide(L)'
;MNKPRYDILREEFLAVVTELIGELTRFDKQVAACNPKKAMFRINRDIRFATDKRPYKTRFSAGITPKDLRRPSAGGGSTYYFQIDGSGKLQFGVGEYLPPAPRLKAIREHIVNDATGFAKVMKNKQLRATYGDLLDEDKLQRPPKGFDPQHVHVEYLKLKSFFVWTDIDLKVNQPDQLVPDLARGFKDAFALVTWLRSVEMSNPEE
;
A
#
# COMPACT_ATOMS: atom_id res chain seq x y z
N MET A 1 11.42 22.36 -14.98
CA MET A 1 10.74 21.12 -15.47
C MET A 1 10.40 21.29 -16.94
N ASN A 2 10.68 20.29 -17.78
CA ASN A 2 10.24 20.29 -19.19
C ASN A 2 8.76 19.88 -19.22
N LYS A 3 7.85 20.86 -19.30
CA LYS A 3 6.42 20.65 -19.22
C LYS A 3 5.88 19.71 -20.32
N PRO A 4 6.22 19.86 -21.62
CA PRO A 4 5.71 18.95 -22.65
C PRO A 4 6.08 17.48 -22.39
N ARG A 5 7.32 17.21 -22.02
CA ARG A 5 7.78 15.85 -21.69
C ARG A 5 7.04 15.28 -20.46
N TYR A 6 6.80 16.12 -19.46
CA TYR A 6 6.03 15.72 -18.27
C TYR A 6 4.59 15.36 -18.64
N ASP A 7 3.94 16.15 -19.49
CA ASP A 7 2.55 15.94 -19.86
C ASP A 7 2.40 14.59 -20.63
N ILE A 8 3.33 14.27 -21.55
CA ILE A 8 3.36 12.98 -22.24
C ILE A 8 3.51 11.83 -21.25
N LEU A 9 4.54 11.84 -20.41
CA LEU A 9 4.80 10.78 -19.44
C LEU A 9 3.66 10.61 -18.43
N ARG A 10 2.98 11.70 -18.09
CA ARG A 10 1.82 11.68 -17.21
C ARG A 10 0.63 10.96 -17.84
N GLU A 11 0.38 11.15 -19.14
CA GLU A 11 -0.69 10.45 -19.85
C GLU A 11 -0.36 8.97 -20.04
N GLU A 12 0.88 8.62 -20.33
CA GLU A 12 1.34 7.22 -20.37
C GLU A 12 1.18 6.55 -19.01
N PHE A 13 1.58 7.22 -17.92
CA PHE A 13 1.40 6.68 -16.57
C PHE A 13 -0.09 6.55 -16.19
N LEU A 14 -0.95 7.46 -16.66
CA LEU A 14 -2.41 7.36 -16.48
C LEU A 14 -2.99 6.14 -17.19
N ALA A 15 -2.49 5.81 -18.39
CA ALA A 15 -2.89 4.61 -19.13
C ALA A 15 -2.53 3.34 -18.33
N VAL A 16 -1.30 3.27 -17.81
CA VAL A 16 -0.85 2.16 -16.94
C VAL A 16 -1.76 2.01 -15.71
N VAL A 17 -2.08 3.12 -15.01
CA VAL A 17 -2.96 3.09 -13.84
C VAL A 17 -4.37 2.60 -14.21
N THR A 18 -4.89 3.02 -15.36
CA THR A 18 -6.22 2.64 -15.83
C THR A 18 -6.28 1.14 -16.14
N GLU A 19 -5.31 0.62 -16.87
CA GLU A 19 -5.20 -0.80 -17.20
C GLU A 19 -5.04 -1.64 -15.91
N LEU A 20 -4.17 -1.21 -15.01
CA LEU A 20 -3.93 -1.90 -13.74
C LEU A 20 -5.19 -1.98 -12.89
N ILE A 21 -6.03 -0.94 -12.81
CA ILE A 21 -7.32 -1.00 -12.11
C ILE A 21 -8.22 -2.08 -12.75
N GLY A 22 -8.23 -2.21 -14.07
CA GLY A 22 -8.94 -3.27 -14.79
C GLY A 22 -8.47 -4.67 -14.37
N GLU A 23 -7.15 -4.90 -14.34
CA GLU A 23 -6.57 -6.17 -13.92
C GLU A 23 -6.87 -6.49 -12.44
N LEU A 24 -6.73 -5.52 -11.54
CA LEU A 24 -7.04 -5.69 -10.12
C LEU A 24 -8.51 -6.04 -9.91
N THR A 25 -9.41 -5.45 -10.68
CA THR A 25 -10.85 -5.70 -10.59
C THR A 25 -11.23 -7.17 -10.86
N ARG A 26 -10.38 -7.95 -11.51
CA ARG A 26 -10.62 -9.38 -11.76
C ARG A 26 -10.65 -10.18 -10.46
N PHE A 27 -9.89 -9.79 -9.45
CA PHE A 27 -9.85 -10.46 -8.14
C PHE A 27 -10.34 -9.58 -6.98
N ASP A 28 -10.25 -8.25 -7.08
CA ASP A 28 -10.73 -7.29 -6.09
C ASP A 28 -11.79 -6.36 -6.68
N LYS A 29 -13.06 -6.75 -6.57
CA LYS A 29 -14.20 -5.97 -7.10
C LYS A 29 -14.34 -4.59 -6.46
N GLN A 30 -13.81 -4.38 -5.25
CA GLN A 30 -13.99 -3.11 -4.54
C GLN A 30 -13.22 -1.95 -5.19
N VAL A 31 -12.17 -2.22 -5.97
CA VAL A 31 -11.39 -1.18 -6.66
C VAL A 31 -11.98 -0.78 -8.02
N ALA A 32 -13.01 -1.46 -8.51
CA ALA A 32 -13.61 -1.19 -9.83
C ALA A 32 -14.07 0.26 -10.03
N ALA A 33 -14.46 0.93 -8.94
CA ALA A 33 -14.90 2.33 -8.98
C ALA A 33 -13.77 3.35 -8.68
N CYS A 34 -12.53 2.89 -8.57
CA CYS A 34 -11.37 3.77 -8.37
C CYS A 34 -11.18 4.68 -9.60
N ASN A 35 -11.09 5.98 -9.36
CA ASN A 35 -10.83 6.94 -10.44
C ASN A 35 -9.32 6.98 -10.73
N PRO A 36 -8.82 6.62 -11.93
CA PRO A 36 -7.40 6.56 -12.25
C PRO A 36 -6.68 7.90 -12.04
N LYS A 37 -7.30 9.03 -12.42
CA LYS A 37 -6.72 10.37 -12.23
C LYS A 37 -6.56 10.73 -10.75
N LYS A 38 -7.48 10.29 -9.89
CA LYS A 38 -7.42 10.51 -8.43
C LYS A 38 -6.46 9.56 -7.73
N ALA A 39 -6.21 8.38 -8.30
CA ALA A 39 -5.24 7.41 -7.80
C ALA A 39 -3.79 7.93 -7.95
N MET A 40 -3.51 8.76 -8.96
CA MET A 40 -2.19 9.31 -9.20
C MET A 40 -1.81 10.37 -8.16
N PHE A 41 -0.61 10.26 -7.62
CA PHE A 41 -0.05 11.29 -6.74
C PHE A 41 0.49 12.46 -7.57
N ARG A 42 0.31 13.68 -7.05
CA ARG A 42 0.91 14.89 -7.63
C ARG A 42 2.44 14.80 -7.62
N ILE A 43 3.07 15.33 -8.65
CA ILE A 43 4.54 15.40 -8.75
C ILE A 43 5.14 16.45 -7.81
N ASN A 44 4.38 17.49 -7.45
CA ASN A 44 4.85 18.54 -6.55
C ASN A 44 5.13 17.98 -5.16
N ARG A 45 6.27 18.38 -4.60
CA ARG A 45 6.66 18.07 -3.22
C ARG A 45 6.16 19.15 -2.28
N ASP A 46 5.84 18.77 -1.06
CA ASP A 46 5.74 19.73 0.04
C ASP A 46 7.13 19.94 0.61
N ILE A 47 7.71 21.09 0.30
CA ILE A 47 9.09 21.42 0.67
C ILE A 47 9.20 22.30 1.92
N ARG A 48 8.08 22.61 2.59
CA ARG A 48 8.07 23.51 3.74
C ARG A 48 9.04 23.07 4.84
N PHE A 49 9.03 21.77 5.17
CA PHE A 49 9.85 21.18 6.22
C PHE A 49 10.94 20.23 5.68
N ALA A 50 11.09 20.12 4.36
CA ALA A 50 12.07 19.23 3.75
C ALA A 50 13.45 19.88 3.69
N THR A 51 14.51 19.10 3.99
CA THR A 51 15.91 19.50 3.78
C THR A 51 16.21 19.68 2.28
N ASP A 52 15.75 18.74 1.46
CA ASP A 52 15.84 18.81 0.01
C ASP A 52 14.74 19.73 -0.54
N LYS A 53 15.13 20.88 -1.07
CA LYS A 53 14.24 21.93 -1.60
C LYS A 53 13.85 21.74 -3.07
N ARG A 54 14.19 20.62 -3.72
CA ARG A 54 13.71 20.34 -5.07
C ARG A 54 12.18 20.29 -5.10
N PRO A 55 11.50 21.08 -5.98
CA PRO A 55 10.06 21.25 -5.93
C PRO A 55 9.28 20.04 -6.47
N TYR A 56 9.96 19.14 -7.19
CA TYR A 56 9.34 18.01 -7.87
C TYR A 56 9.92 16.68 -7.40
N LYS A 57 9.06 15.65 -7.38
CA LYS A 57 9.46 14.26 -7.21
C LYS A 57 10.17 13.77 -8.48
N THR A 58 11.06 12.80 -8.32
CA THR A 58 11.77 12.14 -9.43
C THR A 58 11.07 10.85 -9.87
N ARG A 59 9.83 10.63 -9.42
CA ARG A 59 9.05 9.41 -9.65
C ARG A 59 7.58 9.73 -9.90
N PHE A 60 6.94 8.89 -10.70
CA PHE A 60 5.49 8.79 -10.76
C PHE A 60 5.02 7.74 -9.76
N SER A 61 3.88 7.97 -9.14
CA SER A 61 3.29 7.02 -8.20
C SER A 61 1.78 7.08 -8.19
N ALA A 62 1.16 5.95 -7.89
CA ALA A 62 -0.29 5.83 -7.74
C ALA A 62 -0.65 4.94 -6.55
N GLY A 63 -1.81 5.21 -5.95
CA GLY A 63 -2.42 4.39 -4.91
C GLY A 63 -3.85 4.05 -5.31
N ILE A 64 -4.12 2.77 -5.58
CA ILE A 64 -5.44 2.29 -5.98
C ILE A 64 -6.17 1.82 -4.73
N THR A 65 -7.35 2.39 -4.49
CA THR A 65 -8.17 2.14 -3.30
C THR A 65 -9.63 1.99 -3.70
N PRO A 66 -10.49 1.40 -2.88
CA PRO A 66 -11.93 1.48 -3.05
C PRO A 66 -12.41 2.93 -3.16
N LYS A 67 -13.55 3.16 -3.84
CA LYS A 67 -14.10 4.48 -4.18
C LYS A 67 -14.23 5.45 -2.99
N ASP A 68 -14.51 4.91 -1.82
CA ASP A 68 -14.85 5.72 -0.64
C ASP A 68 -13.64 6.31 0.08
N LEU A 69 -12.43 5.87 -0.25
CA LEU A 69 -11.20 6.47 0.28
C LEU A 69 -10.85 7.74 -0.49
N ARG A 70 -11.26 8.88 0.06
CA ARG A 70 -11.07 10.21 -0.58
C ARG A 70 -9.60 10.60 -0.76
N ARG A 71 -8.69 10.03 0.04
CA ARG A 71 -7.24 10.28 -0.02
C ARG A 71 -6.48 9.02 0.41
N PRO A 72 -5.80 8.31 -0.48
CA PRO A 72 -4.92 7.20 -0.11
C PRO A 72 -3.85 7.61 0.91
N SER A 73 -3.36 8.86 0.83
CA SER A 73 -2.37 9.42 1.74
C SER A 73 -2.90 9.84 3.12
N ALA A 74 -4.22 9.85 3.31
CA ALA A 74 -4.81 10.24 4.60
C ALA A 74 -4.95 9.06 5.57
N GLY A 75 -4.58 7.84 5.14
CA GLY A 75 -4.79 6.61 5.90
C GLY A 75 -6.28 6.24 5.98
N GLY A 76 -6.58 4.99 6.22
CA GLY A 76 -7.97 4.56 6.40
C GLY A 76 -8.41 3.51 5.40
N GLY A 77 -7.51 2.61 5.04
CA GLY A 77 -7.84 1.44 4.23
C GLY A 77 -6.67 0.91 3.44
N SER A 78 -6.80 -0.34 3.00
CA SER A 78 -5.78 -1.01 2.23
C SER A 78 -5.63 -0.39 0.85
N THR A 79 -4.41 -0.09 0.48
CA THR A 79 -4.02 0.56 -0.78
C THR A 79 -3.10 -0.36 -1.56
N TYR A 80 -3.32 -0.50 -2.86
CA TYR A 80 -2.34 -1.02 -3.82
C TYR A 80 -1.52 0.16 -4.32
N TYR A 81 -0.29 0.24 -3.85
CA TYR A 81 0.59 1.36 -4.16
C TYR A 81 1.74 0.92 -5.06
N PHE A 82 2.09 1.73 -6.05
CA PHE A 82 3.32 1.55 -6.81
C PHE A 82 3.93 2.89 -7.21
N GLN A 83 5.23 2.84 -7.49
CA GLN A 83 5.99 3.96 -8.02
C GLN A 83 7.07 3.50 -8.99
N ILE A 84 7.33 4.35 -9.98
CA ILE A 84 8.40 4.18 -10.97
C ILE A 84 9.27 5.42 -10.91
N ASP A 85 10.56 5.24 -10.75
CA ASP A 85 11.52 6.32 -10.76
C ASP A 85 12.34 6.38 -12.06
N GLY A 86 13.13 7.43 -12.20
CA GLY A 86 13.96 7.64 -13.39
C GLY A 86 15.15 6.69 -13.53
N SER A 87 15.45 5.85 -12.53
CA SER A 87 16.48 4.81 -12.57
C SER A 87 15.99 3.50 -13.16
N GLY A 88 14.69 3.39 -13.44
CA GLY A 88 14.06 2.15 -13.91
C GLY A 88 13.70 1.18 -12.78
N LYS A 89 13.64 1.64 -11.53
CA LYS A 89 13.11 0.84 -10.42
C LYS A 89 11.59 0.96 -10.34
N LEU A 90 10.94 -0.20 -10.32
CA LEU A 90 9.54 -0.36 -9.97
C LEU A 90 9.46 -0.81 -8.51
N GLN A 91 8.83 0.00 -7.69
CA GLN A 91 8.59 -0.29 -6.29
C GLN A 91 7.09 -0.37 -6.05
N PHE A 92 6.62 -1.38 -5.34
CA PHE A 92 5.21 -1.54 -5.06
C PHE A 92 4.95 -2.22 -3.73
N GLY A 93 3.75 -1.99 -3.20
CA GLY A 93 3.35 -2.54 -1.91
C GLY A 93 1.86 -2.48 -1.70
N VAL A 94 1.41 -3.17 -0.66
CA VAL A 94 -0.01 -3.39 -0.38
C VAL A 94 -0.27 -3.33 1.11
N GLY A 95 -1.39 -2.75 1.49
CA GLY A 95 -1.86 -2.71 2.88
C GLY A 95 -2.15 -1.31 3.39
N GLU A 96 -2.00 -1.09 4.69
CA GLU A 96 -2.24 0.18 5.36
C GLU A 96 -0.93 0.77 5.88
N TYR A 97 -0.44 1.80 5.20
CA TYR A 97 0.78 2.52 5.59
C TYR A 97 0.45 3.66 6.55
N LEU A 98 1.01 3.64 7.76
CA LEU A 98 0.80 4.61 8.84
C LEU A 98 -0.68 4.98 9.04
N PRO A 99 -1.57 4.00 9.29
CA PRO A 99 -2.98 4.28 9.52
C PRO A 99 -3.16 5.21 10.74
N PRO A 100 -4.27 5.98 10.80
CA PRO A 100 -4.59 6.80 11.96
C PRO A 100 -4.66 5.97 13.26
N ALA A 101 -4.37 6.61 14.39
CA ALA A 101 -4.27 5.91 15.68
C ALA A 101 -5.50 5.04 16.04
N PRO A 102 -6.76 5.47 15.83
CA PRO A 102 -7.92 4.61 16.06
C PRO A 102 -7.92 3.36 15.18
N ARG A 103 -7.59 3.52 13.89
CA ARG A 103 -7.50 2.39 12.94
C ARG A 103 -6.36 1.44 13.31
N LEU A 104 -5.21 1.97 13.68
CA LEU A 104 -4.07 1.19 14.13
C LEU A 104 -4.39 0.37 15.39
N LYS A 105 -5.16 0.96 16.32
CA LYS A 105 -5.65 0.26 17.52
C LYS A 105 -6.57 -0.89 17.12
N ALA A 106 -7.57 -0.63 16.26
CA ALA A 106 -8.51 -1.65 15.80
C ALA A 106 -7.81 -2.83 15.10
N ILE A 107 -6.80 -2.56 14.25
CA ILE A 107 -6.01 -3.62 13.61
C ILE A 107 -5.31 -4.49 14.68
N ARG A 108 -4.71 -3.88 15.70
CA ARG A 108 -4.03 -4.61 16.77
C ARG A 108 -5.02 -5.45 17.60
N GLU A 109 -6.19 -4.91 17.93
CA GLU A 109 -7.26 -5.63 18.59
C GLU A 109 -7.74 -6.82 17.74
N HIS A 110 -7.86 -6.63 16.43
CA HIS A 110 -8.22 -7.71 15.52
C HIS A 110 -7.16 -8.81 15.46
N ILE A 111 -5.85 -8.48 15.51
CA ILE A 111 -4.77 -9.48 15.63
C ILE A 111 -4.94 -10.33 16.88
N VAL A 112 -5.30 -9.72 18.01
CA VAL A 112 -5.51 -10.45 19.28
C VAL A 112 -6.75 -11.34 19.18
N ASN A 113 -7.84 -10.83 18.60
CA ASN A 113 -9.12 -11.53 18.52
C ASN A 113 -9.12 -12.63 17.45
N ASP A 114 -8.37 -12.45 16.37
CA ASP A 114 -8.23 -13.41 15.24
C ASP A 114 -6.77 -13.81 15.01
N ALA A 115 -6.09 -14.23 16.08
CA ALA A 115 -4.66 -14.60 16.03
C ALA A 115 -4.38 -15.71 15.01
N THR A 116 -5.31 -16.66 14.84
CA THR A 116 -5.19 -17.76 13.89
C THR A 116 -5.35 -17.30 12.44
N GLY A 117 -6.34 -16.46 12.16
CA GLY A 117 -6.57 -15.88 10.84
C GLY A 117 -5.39 -15.00 10.42
N PHE A 118 -4.89 -14.15 11.33
CA PHE A 118 -3.71 -13.36 11.10
C PHE A 118 -2.48 -14.24 10.79
N ALA A 119 -2.24 -15.28 11.60
CA ALA A 119 -1.14 -16.22 11.35
C ALA A 119 -1.25 -16.90 9.98
N LYS A 120 -2.47 -17.26 9.54
CA LYS A 120 -2.71 -17.85 8.22
C LYS A 120 -2.33 -16.88 7.09
N VAL A 121 -2.69 -15.61 7.23
CA VAL A 121 -2.32 -14.56 6.26
C VAL A 121 -0.80 -14.41 6.20
N MET A 122 -0.13 -14.27 7.35
CA MET A 122 1.31 -14.06 7.40
C MET A 122 2.14 -15.30 6.98
N LYS A 123 1.54 -16.50 7.01
CA LYS A 123 2.13 -17.74 6.50
C LYS A 123 1.79 -18.02 5.02
N ASN A 124 1.06 -17.14 4.35
CA ASN A 124 0.74 -17.30 2.93
C ASN A 124 2.03 -17.34 2.10
N LYS A 125 2.20 -18.42 1.33
CA LYS A 125 3.45 -18.69 0.58
C LYS A 125 3.72 -17.65 -0.48
N GLN A 126 2.69 -17.20 -1.22
CA GLN A 126 2.81 -16.21 -2.28
C GLN A 126 3.18 -14.84 -1.70
N LEU A 127 2.48 -14.40 -0.66
CA LEU A 127 2.80 -13.16 0.05
C LEU A 127 4.24 -13.15 0.55
N ARG A 128 4.68 -14.24 1.21
CA ARG A 128 6.04 -14.36 1.74
C ARG A 128 7.10 -14.42 0.65
N ALA A 129 6.82 -15.08 -0.47
CA ALA A 129 7.76 -15.18 -1.59
C ALA A 129 7.96 -13.84 -2.29
N THR A 130 6.91 -13.02 -2.42
CA THR A 130 6.95 -11.73 -3.12
C THR A 130 7.47 -10.60 -2.24
N TYR A 131 7.09 -10.57 -0.95
CA TYR A 131 7.31 -9.40 -0.08
C TYR A 131 8.13 -9.70 1.18
N GLY A 132 8.27 -10.95 1.58
CA GLY A 132 8.85 -11.29 2.88
C GLY A 132 7.85 -11.08 4.03
N ASP A 133 8.03 -10.03 4.81
CA ASP A 133 7.18 -9.69 5.96
C ASP A 133 6.60 -8.28 5.85
N LEU A 134 5.78 -7.89 6.84
CA LEU A 134 5.31 -6.52 7.00
C LEU A 134 6.49 -5.57 7.26
N LEU A 135 6.37 -4.33 6.80
CA LEU A 135 7.33 -3.28 7.11
C LEU A 135 7.45 -3.09 8.63
N ASP A 136 8.68 -3.17 9.13
CA ASP A 136 8.98 -3.00 10.54
C ASP A 136 9.81 -1.73 10.84
N GLU A 137 10.00 -0.88 9.84
CA GLU A 137 10.55 0.45 10.01
C GLU A 137 9.73 1.21 11.05
N ASP A 138 10.40 1.90 11.95
CA ASP A 138 9.74 2.68 13.02
C ASP A 138 8.87 1.90 14.00
N LYS A 139 9.01 0.57 14.09
CA LYS A 139 8.24 -0.21 15.09
C LYS A 139 8.51 0.26 16.53
N LEU A 140 7.54 0.09 17.40
CA LEU A 140 7.67 0.40 18.82
C LEU A 140 8.62 -0.58 19.50
N GLN A 141 9.36 -0.12 20.49
CA GLN A 141 10.23 -0.98 21.33
C GLN A 141 9.41 -1.92 22.22
N ARG A 142 8.24 -1.47 22.68
CA ARG A 142 7.32 -2.23 23.51
C ARG A 142 5.92 -2.22 22.90
N PRO A 143 5.09 -3.25 23.14
CA PRO A 143 3.70 -3.23 22.71
C PRO A 143 2.98 -2.02 23.35
N PRO A 144 1.96 -1.47 22.68
CA PRO A 144 1.17 -0.38 23.24
C PRO A 144 0.48 -0.80 24.54
N LYS A 145 0.14 0.19 25.39
CA LYS A 145 -0.62 -0.05 26.63
C LYS A 145 -1.94 -0.78 26.30
N GLY A 146 -2.24 -1.81 27.09
CA GLY A 146 -3.43 -2.64 26.93
C GLY A 146 -3.22 -3.91 26.10
N PHE A 147 -2.02 -4.14 25.55
CA PHE A 147 -1.69 -5.37 24.83
C PHE A 147 -0.68 -6.21 25.62
N ASP A 148 -0.93 -7.53 25.67
CA ASP A 148 -0.08 -8.48 26.37
C ASP A 148 1.32 -8.55 25.75
N PRO A 149 2.40 -8.28 26.53
CA PRO A 149 3.78 -8.42 26.05
C PRO A 149 4.18 -9.86 25.69
N GLN A 150 3.45 -10.87 26.14
CA GLN A 150 3.70 -12.28 25.85
C GLN A 150 2.80 -12.82 24.74
N HIS A 151 1.99 -11.98 24.10
CA HIS A 151 1.12 -12.41 23.00
C HIS A 151 1.93 -13.01 21.84
N VAL A 152 1.44 -14.12 21.26
CA VAL A 152 2.13 -14.86 20.17
C VAL A 152 2.50 -13.97 18.97
N HIS A 153 1.76 -12.91 18.72
CA HIS A 153 1.99 -11.93 17.66
C HIS A 153 2.51 -10.58 18.18
N VAL A 154 3.17 -10.53 19.33
CA VAL A 154 3.61 -9.28 19.97
C VAL A 154 4.48 -8.41 19.05
N GLU A 155 5.33 -9.01 18.21
CA GLU A 155 6.16 -8.24 17.28
C GLU A 155 5.32 -7.49 16.24
N TYR A 156 4.21 -8.05 15.79
CA TYR A 156 3.27 -7.36 14.90
C TYR A 156 2.44 -6.29 15.63
N LEU A 157 2.15 -6.48 16.92
CA LEU A 157 1.47 -5.45 17.73
C LEU A 157 2.32 -4.18 17.91
N LYS A 158 3.63 -4.26 17.74
CA LYS A 158 4.56 -3.12 17.78
C LYS A 158 4.60 -2.31 16.48
N LEU A 159 4.10 -2.86 15.37
CA LEU A 159 4.17 -2.20 14.07
C LEU A 159 3.31 -0.93 14.04
N LYS A 160 3.75 0.06 13.23
CA LYS A 160 3.02 1.28 12.94
C LYS A 160 2.34 1.25 11.56
N SER A 161 2.72 0.29 10.72
CA SER A 161 2.15 0.04 9.39
C SER A 161 1.86 -1.44 9.23
N PHE A 162 0.74 -1.73 8.58
CA PHE A 162 0.38 -3.08 8.15
C PHE A 162 0.46 -3.12 6.62
N PHE A 163 1.67 -3.02 6.14
CA PHE A 163 1.99 -2.82 4.73
C PHE A 163 3.17 -3.71 4.33
N VAL A 164 3.06 -4.38 3.20
CA VAL A 164 4.16 -5.13 2.58
C VAL A 164 4.73 -4.34 1.41
N TRP A 165 6.05 -4.49 1.16
CA TRP A 165 6.77 -3.71 0.17
C TRP A 165 7.82 -4.55 -0.54
N THR A 166 7.99 -4.31 -1.84
CA THR A 166 9.06 -4.93 -2.61
C THR A 166 9.51 -4.00 -3.74
N ASP A 167 10.66 -4.27 -4.33
CA ASP A 167 11.14 -3.60 -5.52
C ASP A 167 11.65 -4.62 -6.55
N ILE A 168 11.49 -4.27 -7.82
CA ILE A 168 12.01 -5.02 -8.95
C ILE A 168 12.60 -4.04 -9.98
N ASP A 169 13.60 -4.50 -10.72
CA ASP A 169 14.12 -3.75 -11.85
C ASP A 169 13.15 -3.87 -13.03
N LEU A 170 12.79 -2.73 -13.60
CA LEU A 170 11.95 -2.70 -14.80
C LEU A 170 12.66 -3.33 -15.98
N LYS A 171 12.00 -4.25 -16.62
CA LYS A 171 12.44 -4.79 -17.91
C LYS A 171 12.09 -3.79 -19.02
N VAL A 172 12.96 -2.81 -19.23
CA VAL A 172 12.75 -1.72 -20.21
C VAL A 172 12.40 -2.24 -21.61
N ASN A 173 12.90 -3.42 -21.96
CA ASN A 173 12.64 -4.08 -23.26
C ASN A 173 11.30 -4.85 -23.28
N GLN A 174 10.54 -4.88 -22.20
CA GLN A 174 9.27 -5.59 -22.07
C GLN A 174 8.22 -4.72 -21.36
N PRO A 175 7.87 -3.56 -21.91
CA PRO A 175 6.93 -2.63 -21.27
C PRO A 175 5.56 -3.27 -21.00
N ASP A 176 5.13 -4.19 -21.85
CA ASP A 176 3.85 -4.92 -21.71
C ASP A 176 3.79 -5.84 -20.50
N GLN A 177 4.94 -6.13 -19.85
CA GLN A 177 4.99 -6.94 -18.63
C GLN A 177 4.74 -6.13 -17.35
N LEU A 178 4.79 -4.81 -17.42
CA LEU A 178 4.64 -3.93 -16.24
C LEU A 178 3.31 -4.17 -15.49
N VAL A 179 2.20 -4.10 -16.19
CA VAL A 179 0.87 -4.26 -15.59
C VAL A 179 0.64 -5.70 -15.13
N PRO A 180 0.94 -6.74 -15.92
CA PRO A 180 0.88 -8.13 -15.46
C PRO A 180 1.73 -8.42 -14.21
N ASP A 181 2.96 -7.91 -14.15
CA ASP A 181 3.85 -8.12 -13.00
C ASP A 181 3.32 -7.44 -11.74
N LEU A 182 2.83 -6.20 -11.85
CA LEU A 182 2.16 -5.49 -10.75
C LEU A 182 0.90 -6.23 -10.29
N ALA A 183 0.03 -6.63 -11.23
CA ALA A 183 -1.22 -7.32 -10.91
C ALA A 183 -0.97 -8.66 -10.20
N ARG A 184 0.05 -9.42 -10.63
CA ARG A 184 0.49 -10.66 -9.97
C ARG A 184 0.96 -10.37 -8.55
N GLY A 185 1.90 -9.43 -8.36
CA GLY A 185 2.40 -9.07 -7.05
C GLY A 185 1.29 -8.61 -6.11
N PHE A 186 0.37 -7.78 -6.57
CA PHE A 186 -0.78 -7.35 -5.78
C PHE A 186 -1.74 -8.48 -5.42
N LYS A 187 -1.94 -9.45 -6.33
CA LYS A 187 -2.73 -10.65 -6.05
C LYS A 187 -2.09 -11.52 -4.97
N ASP A 188 -0.77 -11.62 -4.94
CA ASP A 188 -0.04 -12.38 -3.91
C ASP A 188 -0.30 -11.84 -2.49
N ALA A 189 -0.57 -10.53 -2.37
CA ALA A 189 -0.91 -9.88 -1.10
C ALA A 189 -2.41 -9.72 -0.85
N PHE A 190 -3.30 -10.23 -1.73
CA PHE A 190 -4.75 -10.01 -1.60
C PHE A 190 -5.34 -10.60 -0.32
N ALA A 191 -4.78 -11.68 0.21
CA ALA A 191 -5.18 -12.24 1.50
C ALA A 191 -4.99 -11.24 2.65
N LEU A 192 -3.89 -10.45 2.64
CA LEU A 192 -3.66 -9.39 3.61
C LEU A 192 -4.69 -8.26 3.46
N VAL A 193 -4.99 -7.85 2.23
CA VAL A 193 -6.01 -6.82 1.95
C VAL A 193 -7.37 -7.25 2.49
N THR A 194 -7.77 -8.50 2.22
CA THR A 194 -9.04 -9.04 2.68
C THR A 194 -9.13 -9.08 4.19
N TRP A 195 -8.05 -9.53 4.85
CA TRP A 195 -7.99 -9.58 6.31
C TRP A 195 -8.01 -8.17 6.94
N LEU A 196 -7.28 -7.20 6.38
CA LEU A 196 -7.32 -5.82 6.86
C LEU A 196 -8.72 -5.19 6.70
N ARG A 197 -9.43 -5.51 5.63
CA ARG A 197 -10.79 -5.01 5.40
C ARG A 197 -11.83 -5.63 6.34
N SER A 198 -11.56 -6.79 6.93
CA SER A 198 -12.45 -7.38 7.94
C SER A 198 -12.31 -6.73 9.33
N VAL A 199 -11.32 -5.85 9.53
CA VAL A 199 -11.14 -5.13 10.79
C VAL A 199 -12.25 -4.10 10.97
N GLU A 200 -13.12 -4.32 11.92
CA GLU A 200 -14.19 -3.39 12.30
C GLU A 200 -13.63 -2.23 13.13
N MET A 201 -14.16 -1.04 12.91
CA MET A 201 -13.86 0.12 13.75
C MET A 201 -14.85 0.11 14.92
N SER A 202 -14.35 0.10 16.15
CA SER A 202 -15.21 0.33 17.32
C SER A 202 -15.91 1.69 17.15
N ASN A 203 -17.24 1.70 17.17
CA ASN A 203 -17.97 2.95 17.22
C ASN A 203 -17.60 3.68 18.52
N PRO A 204 -17.27 4.97 18.50
CA PRO A 204 -16.96 5.74 19.70
C PRO A 204 -18.19 6.05 20.59
N GLU A 205 -19.36 5.45 20.32
CA GLU A 205 -20.64 5.71 21.00
C GLU A 205 -21.17 4.52 21.85
N GLU A 206 -20.26 3.71 22.43
CA GLU A 206 -20.64 2.80 23.53
C GLU A 206 -19.78 3.03 24.76
#